data_5d18f2c06f7e3a61301dadea3f469198
#
_entry.id   5d18f2c06f7e3a61301dadea3f469198
#
_cell.length_a   1.000
_cell.length_b   1.000
_cell.length_c   1.000
_cell.angle_alpha   90.00
_cell.angle_beta   90.00
_cell.angle_gamma   90.00
#
_symmetry.space_group_name_H-M   'P 1'
#
loop_
_entity.id
_entity.type
_entity.pdbx_description
1 polymer ?
#
loop_
_entity_poly.entity_id
_entity_poly.type
_entity_poly.pdbx_seq_one_letter_code
_entity_poly.pdbx_strand_id
1 'polypeptide(L)'
;MIPLLKPEWLPLPVRPKHHSQIVFNELDKLEAGSKLLLSFEYGPSTKPEIHPMAIALLKHLFAKDVKVYATALWADGNFMSIDAFDEVTEEFDKVYGIDYVNLGFKPGGEAVVKGIASDLRSLYAVDLKGISIDDFSMMDGIINIEDFDFVFSLSAGTPGSTEWVQYACDPNNIPMSTGCTSIQVTDIIPYVANDQILGILAGMPGAAEYESLVDNKLREMGKISKPGKATGMMAAQSIAHVVIVLFIIFGNISYFITRKKSREG
;
A
#
# COMPACT_ATOMS: atom_id res chain seq x y z
N MET A 1 11.73 3.86 -20.53
CA MET A 1 10.76 2.96 -21.22
C MET A 1 11.16 1.48 -21.15
N ILE A 2 12.43 1.09 -21.49
CA ILE A 2 12.84 -0.33 -21.49
C ILE A 2 12.55 -1.05 -20.14
N PRO A 3 12.88 -0.53 -18.94
CA PRO A 3 12.60 -1.22 -17.69
C PRO A 3 11.11 -1.40 -17.36
N LEU A 4 10.24 -0.54 -17.91
CA LEU A 4 8.79 -0.64 -17.74
C LEU A 4 8.16 -1.68 -18.67
N LEU A 5 8.75 -1.86 -19.86
CA LEU A 5 8.25 -2.80 -20.88
C LEU A 5 8.85 -4.20 -20.72
N LYS A 6 10.07 -4.30 -20.20
CA LYS A 6 10.82 -5.54 -20.01
C LYS A 6 11.64 -5.46 -18.71
N PRO A 7 11.00 -5.53 -17.54
CA PRO A 7 11.67 -5.43 -16.23
C PRO A 7 12.73 -6.51 -16.04
N GLU A 8 12.56 -7.66 -16.67
CA GLU A 8 13.52 -8.77 -16.64
C GLU A 8 14.89 -8.46 -17.30
N TRP A 9 14.99 -7.40 -18.13
CA TRP A 9 16.25 -7.04 -18.80
C TRP A 9 17.21 -6.24 -17.91
N LEU A 10 16.70 -5.66 -16.85
CA LEU A 10 17.48 -4.87 -15.89
C LEU A 10 17.02 -5.16 -14.46
N PRO A 11 17.24 -6.40 -13.97
CA PRO A 11 16.88 -6.74 -12.61
C PRO A 11 17.82 -5.99 -11.65
N LEU A 12 17.32 -4.89 -11.06
CA LEU A 12 18.04 -4.27 -9.95
C LEU A 12 17.77 -5.11 -8.69
N PRO A 13 18.82 -5.51 -7.96
CA PRO A 13 18.62 -6.27 -6.73
C PRO A 13 17.90 -5.39 -5.69
N VAL A 14 16.70 -5.78 -5.34
CA VAL A 14 15.95 -5.15 -4.25
C VAL A 14 16.35 -5.85 -2.95
N ARG A 15 16.84 -5.06 -2.00
CA ARG A 15 17.15 -5.55 -0.65
C ARG A 15 16.14 -4.97 0.33
N PRO A 16 15.23 -5.79 0.87
CA PRO A 16 14.24 -5.33 1.84
C PRO A 16 14.92 -4.71 3.06
N LYS A 17 14.48 -3.52 3.43
CA LYS A 17 14.92 -2.82 4.61
C LYS A 17 14.12 -3.26 5.84
N HIS A 18 14.58 -2.85 7.01
CA HIS A 18 14.03 -3.24 8.30
C HIS A 18 12.50 -3.04 8.39
N HIS A 19 12.01 -1.85 8.04
CA HIS A 19 10.56 -1.56 8.14
C HIS A 19 9.70 -2.39 7.19
N SER A 20 10.13 -2.58 5.94
CA SER A 20 9.42 -3.45 4.99
C SER A 20 9.41 -4.92 5.45
N GLN A 21 10.51 -5.37 6.07
CA GLN A 21 10.59 -6.70 6.66
C GLN A 21 9.65 -6.86 7.87
N ILE A 22 9.52 -5.83 8.72
CA ILE A 22 8.56 -5.84 9.83
C ILE A 22 7.14 -5.96 9.29
N VAL A 23 6.75 -5.10 8.33
CA VAL A 23 5.42 -5.17 7.70
C VAL A 23 5.13 -6.57 7.18
N PHE A 24 6.09 -7.15 6.45
CA PHE A 24 5.94 -8.50 5.92
C PHE A 24 5.76 -9.54 7.03
N ASN A 25 6.60 -9.51 8.05
CA ASN A 25 6.56 -10.47 9.14
C ASN A 25 5.27 -10.39 9.95
N GLU A 26 4.76 -9.17 10.22
CA GLU A 26 3.52 -8.99 10.96
C GLU A 26 2.32 -9.53 10.18
N LEU A 27 2.25 -9.26 8.89
CA LEU A 27 1.19 -9.79 8.03
C LEU A 27 1.34 -11.30 7.79
N ASP A 28 2.58 -11.81 7.75
CA ASP A 28 2.81 -13.25 7.60
C ASP A 28 2.44 -14.06 8.87
N LYS A 29 2.25 -13.42 10.03
CA LYS A 29 1.71 -14.07 11.25
C LYS A 29 0.20 -14.30 11.18
N LEU A 30 -0.54 -13.53 10.36
CA LEU A 30 -1.98 -13.69 10.24
C LEU A 30 -2.30 -15.10 9.74
N GLU A 31 -3.27 -15.74 10.36
CA GLU A 31 -3.73 -17.08 10.01
C GLU A 31 -4.85 -17.02 8.96
N ALA A 32 -5.14 -18.14 8.33
CA ALA A 32 -6.30 -18.25 7.42
C ALA A 32 -7.59 -17.89 8.16
N GLY A 33 -8.39 -17.02 7.56
CA GLY A 33 -9.63 -16.50 8.17
C GLY A 33 -9.45 -15.27 9.06
N SER A 34 -8.21 -14.86 9.38
CA SER A 34 -7.96 -13.56 10.04
C SER A 34 -8.59 -12.43 9.24
N LYS A 35 -9.03 -11.37 9.94
CA LYS A 35 -9.79 -10.24 9.38
C LYS A 35 -8.90 -9.00 9.33
N LEU A 36 -8.61 -8.48 8.14
CA LEU A 36 -7.82 -7.28 7.95
C LEU A 36 -8.66 -6.16 7.35
N LEU A 37 -8.69 -5.01 8.04
CA LEU A 37 -9.26 -3.77 7.51
C LEU A 37 -8.21 -3.04 6.67
N LEU A 38 -8.49 -2.87 5.38
CA LEU A 38 -7.62 -2.19 4.41
C LEU A 38 -8.23 -0.86 3.99
N SER A 39 -7.55 0.23 4.28
CA SER A 39 -8.03 1.56 3.98
C SER A 39 -7.27 2.21 2.83
N PHE A 40 -8.01 2.85 1.89
CA PHE A 40 -7.48 3.42 0.66
C PHE A 40 -7.59 4.94 0.67
N GLU A 41 -6.49 5.63 1.01
CA GLU A 41 -6.41 7.10 1.08
C GLU A 41 -5.43 7.64 0.04
N TYR A 42 -5.58 7.21 -1.21
CA TYR A 42 -4.78 7.73 -2.33
C TYR A 42 -5.61 7.83 -3.61
N GLY A 43 -5.10 8.61 -4.55
CA GLY A 43 -5.75 8.85 -5.83
C GLY A 43 -4.81 8.67 -7.03
N PRO A 44 -5.27 9.03 -8.25
CA PRO A 44 -4.52 8.82 -9.49
C PRO A 44 -3.12 9.44 -9.50
N SER A 45 -2.93 10.60 -8.85
CA SER A 45 -1.64 11.30 -8.80
C SER A 45 -0.57 10.54 -8.01
N THR A 46 -0.97 9.79 -7.00
CA THR A 46 -0.07 9.01 -6.13
C THR A 46 -0.16 7.49 -6.39
N LYS A 47 -1.02 7.09 -7.32
CA LYS A 47 -1.17 5.70 -7.77
C LYS A 47 0.17 5.03 -8.12
N PRO A 48 1.10 5.66 -8.86
CA PRO A 48 2.37 5.01 -9.20
C PRO A 48 3.21 4.61 -7.99
N GLU A 49 3.07 5.30 -6.87
CA GLU A 49 3.86 5.06 -5.65
C GLU A 49 3.18 4.09 -4.69
N ILE A 50 1.83 4.18 -4.53
CA ILE A 50 1.10 3.41 -3.51
C ILE A 50 0.39 2.18 -4.08
N HIS A 51 -0.15 2.25 -5.28
CA HIS A 51 -0.92 1.14 -5.84
C HIS A 51 -0.14 -0.18 -5.96
N PRO A 52 1.16 -0.19 -6.29
CA PRO A 52 1.96 -1.42 -6.24
C PRO A 52 2.04 -2.04 -4.84
N MET A 53 1.96 -1.22 -3.76
CA MET A 53 1.87 -1.73 -2.38
C MET A 53 0.54 -2.45 -2.17
N ALA A 54 -0.57 -1.86 -2.64
CA ALA A 54 -1.90 -2.46 -2.55
C ALA A 54 -1.95 -3.84 -3.24
N ILE A 55 -1.39 -3.92 -4.45
CA ILE A 55 -1.32 -5.18 -5.22
C ILE A 55 -0.50 -6.25 -4.47
N ALA A 56 0.70 -5.90 -4.02
CA ALA A 56 1.55 -6.84 -3.29
C ALA A 56 0.91 -7.28 -1.97
N LEU A 57 0.24 -6.34 -1.26
CA LEU A 57 -0.48 -6.62 -0.02
C LEU A 57 -1.64 -7.60 -0.25
N LEU A 58 -2.50 -7.35 -1.23
CA LEU A 58 -3.61 -8.23 -1.57
C LEU A 58 -3.13 -9.63 -1.97
N LYS A 59 -2.06 -9.74 -2.76
CA LYS A 59 -1.45 -11.04 -3.11
C LYS A 59 -0.99 -11.79 -1.86
N HIS A 60 -0.32 -11.12 -0.94
CA HIS A 60 0.14 -11.73 0.31
C HIS A 60 -1.04 -12.24 1.15
N LEU A 61 -2.03 -11.38 1.39
CA LEU A 61 -3.21 -11.70 2.20
C LEU A 61 -4.05 -12.83 1.59
N PHE A 62 -4.31 -12.75 0.30
CA PHE A 62 -5.10 -13.75 -0.41
C PHE A 62 -4.39 -15.10 -0.54
N ALA A 63 -3.06 -15.10 -0.66
CA ALA A 63 -2.28 -16.34 -0.64
C ALA A 63 -2.40 -17.08 0.70
N LYS A 64 -2.68 -16.33 1.78
CA LYS A 64 -2.84 -16.86 3.14
C LYS A 64 -4.30 -17.04 3.57
N ASP A 65 -5.25 -16.82 2.67
CA ASP A 65 -6.69 -16.90 2.96
C ASP A 65 -7.15 -15.93 4.07
N VAL A 66 -6.51 -14.77 4.18
CA VAL A 66 -6.92 -13.67 5.07
C VAL A 66 -8.13 -12.96 4.46
N LYS A 67 -9.13 -12.66 5.28
CA LYS A 67 -10.34 -11.92 4.89
C LYS A 67 -10.04 -10.43 4.82
N VAL A 68 -10.35 -9.77 3.69
CA VAL A 68 -10.04 -8.36 3.46
C VAL A 68 -11.31 -7.51 3.44
N TYR A 69 -11.38 -6.54 4.34
CA TYR A 69 -12.46 -5.57 4.43
C TYR A 69 -11.91 -4.21 4.00
N ALA A 70 -12.35 -3.71 2.85
CA ALA A 70 -11.84 -2.45 2.32
C ALA A 70 -12.75 -1.28 2.65
N THR A 71 -12.14 -0.13 2.93
CA THR A 71 -12.82 1.16 3.09
C THR A 71 -11.98 2.26 2.47
N ALA A 72 -12.51 3.48 2.37
CA ALA A 72 -11.77 4.63 1.89
C ALA A 72 -12.20 5.90 2.65
N LEU A 73 -11.21 6.72 3.04
CA LEU A 73 -11.43 8.07 3.57
C LEU A 73 -11.34 9.15 2.47
N TRP A 74 -10.94 8.78 1.26
CA TRP A 74 -10.88 9.63 0.08
C TRP A 74 -11.82 9.11 -1.00
N ALA A 75 -12.51 10.01 -1.71
CA ALA A 75 -13.42 9.61 -2.79
C ALA A 75 -12.71 8.83 -3.91
N ASP A 76 -11.47 9.22 -4.25
CA ASP A 76 -10.63 8.52 -5.23
C ASP A 76 -10.26 7.11 -4.78
N GLY A 77 -10.25 6.84 -3.47
CA GLY A 77 -9.98 5.52 -2.89
C GLY A 77 -10.95 4.44 -3.38
N ASN A 78 -12.20 4.80 -3.74
CA ASN A 78 -13.14 3.87 -4.35
C ASN A 78 -12.59 3.28 -5.66
N PHE A 79 -12.08 4.15 -6.53
CA PHE A 79 -11.54 3.71 -7.82
C PHE A 79 -10.24 2.92 -7.63
N MET A 80 -9.42 3.34 -6.68
CA MET A 80 -8.15 2.66 -6.39
C MET A 80 -8.35 1.28 -5.78
N SER A 81 -9.35 1.11 -4.91
CA SER A 81 -9.69 -0.18 -4.32
C SER A 81 -10.28 -1.14 -5.35
N ILE A 82 -11.21 -0.68 -6.21
CA ILE A 82 -11.77 -1.49 -7.31
C ILE A 82 -10.63 -2.00 -8.20
N ASP A 83 -9.77 -1.08 -8.67
CA ASP A 83 -8.63 -1.40 -9.54
C ASP A 83 -7.69 -2.45 -8.92
N ALA A 84 -7.41 -2.31 -7.61
CA ALA A 84 -6.55 -3.23 -6.90
C ALA A 84 -7.18 -4.64 -6.75
N PHE A 85 -8.46 -4.71 -6.42
CA PHE A 85 -9.16 -5.99 -6.34
C PHE A 85 -9.29 -6.65 -7.70
N ASP A 86 -9.66 -5.91 -8.75
CA ASP A 86 -9.81 -6.44 -10.11
C ASP A 86 -8.48 -7.03 -10.64
N GLU A 87 -7.33 -6.45 -10.24
CA GLU A 87 -6.02 -6.95 -10.67
C GLU A 87 -5.62 -8.26 -9.97
N VAL A 88 -6.15 -8.56 -8.76
CA VAL A 88 -5.63 -9.65 -7.91
C VAL A 88 -6.63 -10.78 -7.67
N THR A 89 -7.92 -10.49 -7.56
CA THR A 89 -8.92 -11.48 -7.09
C THR A 89 -9.05 -12.70 -7.98
N GLU A 90 -9.01 -12.51 -9.31
CA GLU A 90 -9.06 -13.61 -10.28
C GLU A 90 -7.84 -14.54 -10.16
N GLU A 91 -6.66 -13.97 -9.90
CA GLU A 91 -5.39 -14.71 -9.77
C GLU A 91 -5.39 -15.67 -8.57
N PHE A 92 -6.17 -15.34 -7.52
CA PHE A 92 -6.24 -16.10 -6.27
C PHE A 92 -7.61 -16.76 -6.03
N ASP A 93 -8.48 -16.81 -7.03
CA ASP A 93 -9.83 -17.40 -6.94
C ASP A 93 -10.67 -16.84 -5.78
N LYS A 94 -10.56 -15.53 -5.51
CA LYS A 94 -11.24 -14.88 -4.37
C LYS A 94 -12.64 -14.41 -4.73
N VAL A 95 -13.59 -14.70 -3.85
CA VAL A 95 -15.01 -14.45 -4.03
C VAL A 95 -15.48 -13.26 -3.20
N TYR A 96 -16.14 -12.30 -3.86
CA TYR A 96 -16.72 -11.12 -3.22
C TYR A 96 -17.80 -11.52 -2.20
N GLY A 97 -17.79 -10.89 -1.04
CA GLY A 97 -18.72 -11.19 0.07
C GLY A 97 -18.37 -12.44 0.89
N ILE A 98 -17.33 -13.19 0.47
CA ILE A 98 -16.81 -14.38 1.16
C ILE A 98 -15.37 -14.16 1.60
N ASP A 99 -14.49 -13.72 0.69
CA ASP A 99 -13.07 -13.51 0.95
C ASP A 99 -12.71 -12.04 1.11
N TYR A 100 -13.45 -11.16 0.44
CA TYR A 100 -13.27 -9.72 0.54
C TYR A 100 -14.59 -8.99 0.33
N VAL A 101 -14.70 -7.80 0.95
CA VAL A 101 -15.79 -6.83 0.75
C VAL A 101 -15.22 -5.43 0.66
N ASN A 102 -15.86 -4.58 -0.15
CA ASN A 102 -15.49 -3.18 -0.27
C ASN A 102 -16.66 -2.31 0.22
N LEU A 103 -16.49 -1.71 1.40
CA LEU A 103 -17.47 -0.83 2.03
C LEU A 103 -17.50 0.56 1.37
N GLY A 104 -16.44 0.90 0.64
CA GLY A 104 -16.35 2.15 -0.10
C GLY A 104 -16.00 3.38 0.73
N PHE A 105 -16.11 4.53 0.08
CA PHE A 105 -15.80 5.84 0.65
C PHE A 105 -16.91 6.37 1.56
N LYS A 106 -16.50 6.91 2.71
CA LYS A 106 -17.36 7.74 3.57
C LYS A 106 -16.72 9.10 3.80
N PRO A 107 -17.43 10.20 3.52
CA PRO A 107 -16.96 11.55 3.82
C PRO A 107 -16.98 11.79 5.34
N GLY A 108 -15.96 12.48 5.87
CA GLY A 108 -15.92 12.87 7.29
C GLY A 108 -14.58 12.64 7.98
N GLY A 109 -13.61 12.00 7.31
CA GLY A 109 -12.24 11.84 7.83
C GLY A 109 -12.20 11.25 9.24
N GLU A 110 -11.69 12.01 10.21
CA GLU A 110 -11.61 11.63 11.62
C GLU A 110 -12.94 11.08 12.19
N ALA A 111 -14.07 11.71 11.87
CA ALA A 111 -15.37 11.28 12.38
C ALA A 111 -15.76 9.89 11.87
N VAL A 112 -15.38 9.56 10.63
CA VAL A 112 -15.60 8.23 10.06
C VAL A 112 -14.72 7.20 10.76
N VAL A 113 -13.45 7.50 10.99
CA VAL A 113 -12.53 6.59 11.70
C VAL A 113 -13.04 6.29 13.13
N LYS A 114 -13.47 7.34 13.86
CA LYS A 114 -14.11 7.19 15.18
C LYS A 114 -15.41 6.38 15.13
N GLY A 115 -16.20 6.58 14.08
CA GLY A 115 -17.42 5.81 13.87
C GLY A 115 -17.14 4.33 13.59
N ILE A 116 -16.15 4.01 12.74
CA ILE A 116 -15.71 2.62 12.52
C ILE A 116 -15.17 2.01 13.81
N ALA A 117 -14.44 2.79 14.60
CA ALA A 117 -13.89 2.34 15.87
C ALA A 117 -14.98 1.95 16.88
N SER A 118 -16.13 2.61 16.86
CA SER A 118 -17.22 2.38 17.83
C SER A 118 -18.37 1.52 17.30
N ASP A 119 -18.84 1.79 16.08
CA ASP A 119 -19.96 1.10 15.42
C ASP A 119 -19.89 1.26 13.90
N LEU A 120 -19.20 0.35 13.23
CA LEU A 120 -19.04 0.31 11.78
C LEU A 120 -20.40 0.20 11.07
N ARG A 121 -21.34 -0.57 11.63
CA ARG A 121 -22.65 -0.80 11.02
C ARG A 121 -23.52 0.44 10.96
N SER A 122 -23.36 1.36 11.91
CA SER A 122 -24.05 2.65 11.87
C SER A 122 -23.62 3.53 10.68
N LEU A 123 -22.41 3.33 10.19
CA LEU A 123 -21.88 4.05 9.03
C LEU A 123 -22.18 3.37 7.69
N TYR A 124 -22.15 2.04 7.67
CA TYR A 124 -22.28 1.23 6.46
C TYR A 124 -23.49 0.32 6.51
N ALA A 125 -24.61 0.74 5.93
CA ALA A 125 -25.77 -0.12 5.70
C ALA A 125 -25.63 -0.98 4.45
N VAL A 126 -24.88 -0.44 3.46
CA VAL A 126 -24.60 -1.10 2.18
C VAL A 126 -23.12 -0.96 1.84
N ASP A 127 -22.62 -1.86 1.02
CA ASP A 127 -21.28 -1.85 0.44
C ASP A 127 -21.16 -0.87 -0.74
N LEU A 128 -19.99 -0.85 -1.38
CA LEU A 128 -19.72 -0.02 -2.56
C LEU A 128 -20.64 -0.35 -3.75
N LYS A 129 -21.16 -1.58 -3.85
CA LYS A 129 -22.07 -2.04 -4.91
C LYS A 129 -23.55 -1.79 -4.59
N GLY A 130 -23.85 -1.23 -3.41
CA GLY A 130 -25.22 -1.01 -2.93
C GLY A 130 -25.92 -2.26 -2.39
N ILE A 131 -25.17 -3.31 -2.10
CA ILE A 131 -25.67 -4.55 -1.49
C ILE A 131 -25.66 -4.38 0.03
N SER A 132 -26.71 -4.83 0.72
CA SER A 132 -26.74 -4.81 2.18
C SER A 132 -25.55 -5.55 2.77
N ILE A 133 -24.85 -4.94 3.72
CA ILE A 133 -23.74 -5.63 4.39
C ILE A 133 -24.20 -6.86 5.19
N ASP A 134 -25.48 -6.92 5.56
CA ASP A 134 -26.08 -8.05 6.25
C ASP A 134 -26.28 -9.28 5.33
N ASP A 135 -26.17 -9.10 4.01
CA ASP A 135 -26.23 -10.20 3.04
C ASP A 135 -24.89 -10.94 2.87
N PHE A 136 -23.81 -10.43 3.48
CA PHE A 136 -22.49 -11.03 3.39
C PHE A 136 -22.12 -11.79 4.66
N SER A 137 -21.91 -13.10 4.54
CA SER A 137 -21.50 -13.94 5.67
C SER A 137 -20.19 -13.50 6.33
N MET A 138 -19.27 -12.87 5.56
CA MET A 138 -18.03 -12.34 6.13
C MET A 138 -18.25 -11.13 7.04
N MET A 139 -19.41 -10.46 6.93
CA MET A 139 -19.80 -9.35 7.82
C MET A 139 -20.45 -9.81 9.13
N ASP A 140 -20.69 -11.12 9.28
CA ASP A 140 -21.23 -11.67 10.53
C ASP A 140 -20.25 -11.43 11.67
N GLY A 141 -20.75 -10.82 12.76
CA GLY A 141 -19.95 -10.52 13.93
C GLY A 141 -19.00 -9.34 13.79
N ILE A 142 -19.02 -8.60 12.66
CA ILE A 142 -18.28 -7.34 12.52
C ILE A 142 -19.17 -6.20 13.01
N ILE A 143 -18.78 -5.57 14.12
CA ILE A 143 -19.51 -4.45 14.75
C ILE A 143 -18.62 -3.20 14.78
N ASN A 144 -17.37 -3.33 15.20
CA ASN A 144 -16.43 -2.23 15.39
C ASN A 144 -14.99 -2.63 15.06
N ILE A 145 -14.01 -1.78 15.39
CA ILE A 145 -12.61 -2.01 15.08
C ILE A 145 -12.00 -3.21 15.82
N GLU A 146 -12.51 -3.57 16.98
CA GLU A 146 -12.01 -4.68 17.80
C GLU A 146 -12.27 -6.05 17.15
N ASP A 147 -13.16 -6.12 16.16
CA ASP A 147 -13.45 -7.33 15.41
C ASP A 147 -12.44 -7.62 14.29
N PHE A 148 -11.45 -6.74 14.10
CA PHE A 148 -10.36 -6.91 13.14
C PHE A 148 -9.05 -7.28 13.84
N ASP A 149 -8.32 -8.23 13.24
CA ASP A 149 -7.03 -8.69 13.74
C ASP A 149 -5.89 -7.73 13.35
N PHE A 150 -6.09 -6.93 12.29
CA PHE A 150 -5.10 -6.01 11.77
C PHE A 150 -5.75 -4.87 10.96
N VAL A 151 -5.14 -3.68 11.00
CA VAL A 151 -5.48 -2.55 10.14
C VAL A 151 -4.29 -2.20 9.25
N PHE A 152 -4.53 -2.02 7.97
CA PHE A 152 -3.52 -1.50 7.05
C PHE A 152 -4.05 -0.27 6.31
N SER A 153 -3.35 0.86 6.41
CA SER A 153 -3.70 2.09 5.70
C SER A 153 -2.74 2.33 4.54
N LEU A 154 -3.30 2.59 3.36
CA LEU A 154 -2.58 2.98 2.15
C LEU A 154 -2.78 4.49 1.95
N SER A 155 -1.85 5.32 2.42
CA SER A 155 -2.07 6.75 2.59
C SER A 155 -1.18 7.64 1.74
N ALA A 156 -1.79 8.61 1.07
CA ALA A 156 -1.11 9.68 0.34
C ALA A 156 -1.24 11.06 1.01
N GLY A 157 -1.96 11.17 2.12
CA GLY A 157 -2.22 12.44 2.80
C GLY A 157 -3.19 12.29 3.97
N THR A 158 -3.79 13.39 4.35
CA THR A 158 -4.77 13.52 5.43
C THR A 158 -6.18 13.71 4.83
N PRO A 159 -7.22 13.02 5.33
CA PRO A 159 -7.19 11.99 6.35
C PRO A 159 -6.53 10.70 5.85
N GLY A 160 -5.84 9.97 6.73
CA GLY A 160 -5.13 8.75 6.37
C GLY A 160 -4.59 7.99 7.59
N SER A 161 -3.35 7.52 7.50
CA SER A 161 -2.75 6.66 8.53
C SER A 161 -2.68 7.32 9.91
N THR A 162 -2.56 8.65 9.98
CA THR A 162 -2.55 9.40 11.24
C THR A 162 -3.89 9.33 11.96
N GLU A 163 -4.99 9.43 11.23
CA GLU A 163 -6.32 9.31 11.81
C GLU A 163 -6.58 7.87 12.27
N TRP A 164 -6.16 6.87 11.50
CA TRP A 164 -6.30 5.47 11.87
C TRP A 164 -5.57 5.15 13.17
N VAL A 165 -4.31 5.56 13.29
CA VAL A 165 -3.53 5.27 14.51
C VAL A 165 -4.11 5.99 15.72
N GLN A 166 -4.46 7.29 15.60
CA GLN A 166 -4.86 8.12 16.73
C GLN A 166 -6.27 7.81 17.25
N TYR A 167 -7.21 7.47 16.36
CA TYR A 167 -8.63 7.40 16.70
C TYR A 167 -9.22 6.00 16.66
N ALA A 168 -8.50 5.03 16.12
CA ALA A 168 -8.99 3.66 16.04
C ALA A 168 -7.98 2.64 16.60
N CYS A 169 -6.75 2.58 16.07
CA CYS A 169 -5.86 1.46 16.34
C CYS A 169 -5.21 1.55 17.73
N ASP A 170 -4.51 2.64 18.03
CA ASP A 170 -3.79 2.82 19.31
C ASP A 170 -4.75 2.79 20.53
N PRO A 171 -5.89 3.51 20.53
CA PRO A 171 -6.83 3.46 21.65
C PRO A 171 -7.45 2.09 21.93
N ASN A 172 -7.55 1.24 20.91
CA ASN A 172 -8.17 -0.11 21.03
C ASN A 172 -7.12 -1.23 20.98
N ASN A 173 -5.82 -0.91 20.98
CA ASN A 173 -4.71 -1.86 20.88
C ASN A 173 -4.79 -2.78 19.64
N ILE A 174 -5.27 -2.26 18.52
CA ILE A 174 -5.33 -3.00 17.25
C ILE A 174 -4.01 -2.81 16.51
N PRO A 175 -3.31 -3.89 16.15
CA PRO A 175 -2.06 -3.80 15.41
C PRO A 175 -2.28 -3.16 14.04
N MET A 176 -1.41 -2.21 13.68
CA MET A 176 -1.50 -1.56 12.39
C MET A 176 -0.13 -1.37 11.73
N SER A 177 -0.14 -1.35 10.40
CA SER A 177 0.97 -0.92 9.56
C SER A 177 0.46 -0.03 8.44
N THR A 178 1.37 0.65 7.76
CA THR A 178 0.98 1.58 6.69
C THR A 178 1.89 1.48 5.46
N GLY A 179 1.31 1.77 4.30
CA GLY A 179 2.03 2.11 3.08
C GLY A 179 1.75 3.57 2.73
N CYS A 180 2.79 4.39 2.61
CA CYS A 180 2.59 5.81 2.33
C CYS A 180 3.54 6.35 1.26
N THR A 181 3.22 7.54 0.73
CA THR A 181 4.12 8.25 -0.17
C THR A 181 5.41 8.65 0.55
N SER A 182 6.49 8.82 -0.22
CA SER A 182 7.80 9.23 0.32
C SER A 182 7.73 10.54 1.11
N ILE A 183 6.80 11.43 0.77
CA ILE A 183 6.62 12.72 1.46
C ILE A 183 6.02 12.53 2.85
N GLN A 184 5.08 11.60 3.02
CA GLN A 184 4.40 11.37 4.29
C GLN A 184 5.24 10.61 5.33
N VAL A 185 6.34 10.02 4.93
CA VAL A 185 7.21 9.25 5.86
C VAL A 185 7.55 10.06 7.11
N THR A 186 7.83 11.35 6.97
CA THR A 186 8.18 12.23 8.09
C THR A 186 7.06 12.38 9.12
N ASP A 187 5.82 12.33 8.69
CA ASP A 187 4.64 12.45 9.56
C ASP A 187 4.32 11.14 10.28
N ILE A 188 4.70 10.01 9.69
CA ILE A 188 4.41 8.66 10.18
C ILE A 188 5.53 8.12 11.11
N ILE A 189 6.79 8.48 10.87
CA ILE A 189 7.95 7.98 11.64
C ILE A 189 7.80 8.15 13.16
N PRO A 190 7.24 9.24 13.71
CA PRO A 190 7.02 9.35 15.15
C PRO A 190 6.14 8.23 15.73
N TYR A 191 5.11 7.81 15.01
CA TYR A 191 4.22 6.71 15.43
C TYR A 191 4.91 5.35 15.35
N VAL A 192 5.78 5.16 14.35
CA VAL A 192 6.61 3.95 14.25
C VAL A 192 7.64 3.89 15.38
N ALA A 193 8.25 5.03 15.72
CA ALA A 193 9.23 5.12 16.82
C ALA A 193 8.62 4.86 18.22
N ASN A 194 7.30 5.03 18.35
CA ASN A 194 6.56 4.79 19.59
C ASN A 194 5.78 3.45 19.56
N ASP A 195 6.07 2.56 18.60
CA ASP A 195 5.41 1.26 18.41
C ASP A 195 3.88 1.32 18.20
N GLN A 196 3.33 2.51 17.88
CA GLN A 196 1.91 2.71 17.56
C GLN A 196 1.58 2.24 16.14
N ILE A 197 2.56 2.32 15.23
CA ILE A 197 2.53 1.73 13.89
C ILE A 197 3.71 0.75 13.83
N LEU A 198 3.45 -0.53 13.58
CA LEU A 198 4.46 -1.59 13.64
C LEU A 198 5.51 -1.45 12.54
N GLY A 199 5.09 -1.05 11.34
CA GLY A 199 5.99 -0.89 10.21
C GLY A 199 5.42 -0.02 9.10
N ILE A 200 6.30 0.44 8.20
CA ILE A 200 5.97 1.36 7.13
C ILE A 200 6.56 0.89 5.80
N LEU A 201 5.75 0.88 4.75
CA LEU A 201 6.21 0.81 3.36
C LEU A 201 6.37 2.23 2.83
N ALA A 202 7.60 2.68 2.66
CA ALA A 202 7.92 4.07 2.35
C ALA A 202 8.10 4.26 0.84
N GLY A 203 7.11 4.84 0.19
CA GLY A 203 7.15 5.19 -1.22
C GLY A 203 7.42 4.01 -2.15
N MET A 204 7.80 4.29 -3.39
CA MET A 204 8.10 3.26 -4.38
C MET A 204 9.21 2.27 -3.95
N PRO A 205 10.28 2.67 -3.25
CA PRO A 205 11.23 1.72 -2.69
C PRO A 205 10.59 0.71 -1.74
N GLY A 206 9.74 1.17 -0.81
CA GLY A 206 9.01 0.30 0.12
C GLY A 206 8.06 -0.67 -0.61
N ALA A 207 7.40 -0.20 -1.66
CA ALA A 207 6.58 -1.05 -2.53
C ALA A 207 7.41 -2.18 -3.17
N ALA A 208 8.56 -1.86 -3.76
CA ALA A 208 9.42 -2.84 -4.42
C ALA A 208 10.05 -3.82 -3.42
N GLU A 209 10.43 -3.35 -2.23
CA GLU A 209 10.95 -4.18 -1.16
C GLU A 209 9.92 -5.21 -0.69
N TYR A 210 8.69 -4.75 -0.44
CA TYR A 210 7.60 -5.61 0.00
C TYR A 210 7.16 -6.59 -1.11
N GLU A 211 7.02 -6.12 -2.35
CA GLU A 211 6.75 -6.95 -3.53
C GLU A 211 7.75 -8.11 -3.64
N SER A 212 9.06 -7.82 -3.48
CA SER A 212 10.11 -8.84 -3.51
C SER A 212 9.97 -9.89 -2.42
N LEU A 213 9.56 -9.51 -1.21
CA LEU A 213 9.29 -10.43 -0.10
C LEU A 213 8.09 -11.33 -0.40
N VAL A 214 7.01 -10.73 -0.89
CA VAL A 214 5.78 -11.45 -1.25
C VAL A 214 6.03 -12.42 -2.40
N ASP A 215 6.74 -12.01 -3.45
CA ASP A 215 7.08 -12.88 -4.59
C ASP A 215 7.93 -14.09 -4.16
N ASN A 216 8.84 -13.90 -3.20
CA ASN A 216 9.62 -15.02 -2.65
C ASN A 216 8.71 -15.98 -1.86
N LYS A 217 7.84 -15.44 -1.01
CA LYS A 217 6.88 -16.24 -0.24
C LYS A 217 5.95 -17.06 -1.13
N LEU A 218 5.40 -16.44 -2.19
CA LEU A 218 4.52 -17.12 -3.13
C LEU A 218 5.24 -18.28 -3.83
N ARG A 219 6.51 -18.07 -4.22
CA ARG A 219 7.33 -19.15 -4.79
C ARG A 219 7.58 -20.30 -3.80
N GLU A 220 7.85 -19.99 -2.54
CA GLU A 220 7.99 -20.99 -1.47
C GLU A 220 6.71 -21.80 -1.25
N MET A 221 5.55 -21.14 -1.40
CA MET A 221 4.23 -21.78 -1.33
C MET A 221 3.87 -22.57 -2.60
N GLY A 222 4.71 -22.52 -3.64
CA GLY A 222 4.41 -23.14 -4.94
C GLY A 222 3.32 -22.42 -5.74
N LYS A 223 2.98 -21.17 -5.38
CA LYS A 223 1.99 -20.36 -6.09
C LYS A 223 2.69 -19.57 -7.20
N ILE A 224 2.12 -19.66 -8.41
CA ILE A 224 2.56 -18.84 -9.56
C ILE A 224 1.75 -17.56 -9.55
N SER A 225 2.43 -16.44 -9.42
CA SER A 225 1.82 -15.10 -9.45
C SER A 225 2.37 -14.28 -10.60
N LYS A 226 1.55 -13.38 -11.14
CA LYS A 226 2.01 -12.39 -12.13
C LYS A 226 3.08 -11.52 -11.48
N PRO A 227 4.22 -11.23 -12.17
CA PRO A 227 5.25 -10.35 -11.62
C PRO A 227 4.67 -9.00 -11.22
N GLY A 228 5.06 -8.49 -10.07
CA GLY A 228 4.69 -7.17 -9.65
C GLY A 228 5.35 -6.07 -10.49
N LYS A 229 4.84 -4.85 -10.38
CA LYS A 229 5.28 -3.70 -11.20
C LYS A 229 6.26 -2.79 -10.45
N ALA A 230 6.30 -2.87 -9.12
CA ALA A 230 7.08 -1.94 -8.27
C ALA A 230 8.58 -1.99 -8.59
N THR A 231 9.14 -3.18 -8.71
CA THR A 231 10.56 -3.38 -9.03
C THR A 231 10.94 -2.77 -10.39
N GLY A 232 10.10 -2.97 -11.41
CA GLY A 232 10.31 -2.37 -12.73
C GLY A 232 10.19 -0.85 -12.72
N MET A 233 9.22 -0.30 -11.99
CA MET A 233 9.03 1.14 -11.82
C MET A 233 10.21 1.79 -11.08
N MET A 234 10.70 1.15 -10.01
CA MET A 234 11.89 1.61 -9.27
C MET A 234 13.15 1.58 -10.16
N ALA A 235 13.32 0.55 -10.99
CA ALA A 235 14.42 0.48 -11.95
C ALA A 235 14.34 1.62 -12.98
N ALA A 236 13.16 1.91 -13.52
CA ALA A 236 12.94 3.03 -14.44
C ALA A 236 13.28 4.38 -13.80
N GLN A 237 12.85 4.61 -12.56
CA GLN A 237 13.17 5.82 -11.80
C GLN A 237 14.68 5.96 -11.57
N SER A 238 15.36 4.88 -11.19
CA SER A 238 16.81 4.88 -10.97
C SER A 238 17.59 5.25 -12.22
N ILE A 239 17.19 4.70 -13.38
CA ILE A 239 17.81 5.05 -14.66
C ILE A 239 17.59 6.53 -15.02
N ALA A 240 16.37 7.06 -14.81
CA ALA A 240 16.08 8.46 -15.02
C ALA A 240 17.00 9.37 -14.16
N HIS A 241 17.21 9.03 -12.90
CA HIS A 241 18.14 9.77 -12.03
C HIS A 241 19.59 9.72 -12.53
N VAL A 242 20.07 8.55 -12.97
CA VAL A 242 21.43 8.43 -13.56
C VAL A 242 21.57 9.33 -14.79
N VAL A 243 20.57 9.34 -15.66
CA VAL A 243 20.58 10.19 -16.87
C VAL A 243 20.63 11.68 -16.48
N ILE A 244 19.83 12.12 -15.50
CA ILE A 244 19.85 13.50 -15.02
C ILE A 244 21.24 13.86 -14.48
N VAL A 245 21.84 13.00 -13.64
CA VAL A 245 23.18 13.22 -13.10
C VAL A 245 24.24 13.35 -14.22
N LEU A 246 24.16 12.49 -15.24
CA LEU A 246 25.05 12.57 -16.39
C LEU A 246 24.90 13.92 -17.13
N PHE A 247 23.67 14.39 -17.37
CA PHE A 247 23.45 15.70 -18.00
C PHE A 247 24.02 16.86 -17.17
N ILE A 248 23.87 16.81 -15.82
CA ILE A 248 24.48 17.81 -14.94
C ILE A 248 26.00 17.80 -15.07
N ILE A 249 26.63 16.62 -15.08
CA ILE A 249 28.07 16.48 -15.22
C ILE A 249 28.54 17.04 -16.59
N PHE A 250 27.91 16.63 -17.69
CA PHE A 250 28.24 17.11 -19.01
C PHE A 250 28.04 18.63 -19.16
N GLY A 251 26.94 19.16 -18.62
CA GLY A 251 26.67 20.60 -18.61
C GLY A 251 27.75 21.39 -17.87
N ASN A 252 28.16 20.92 -16.71
CA ASN A 252 29.26 21.57 -15.96
C ASN A 252 30.59 21.48 -16.67
N ILE A 253 30.94 20.31 -17.22
CA ILE A 253 32.20 20.17 -18.01
C ILE A 253 32.19 21.13 -19.21
N SER A 254 31.12 21.17 -19.99
CA SER A 254 30.96 22.07 -21.13
C SER A 254 31.11 23.53 -20.73
N TYR A 255 30.45 23.93 -19.62
CA TYR A 255 30.55 25.28 -19.08
C TYR A 255 32.01 25.66 -18.73
N PHE A 256 32.75 24.81 -18.03
CA PHE A 256 34.13 25.09 -17.64
C PHE A 256 35.07 25.17 -18.84
N ILE A 257 34.89 24.32 -19.85
CA ILE A 257 35.68 24.36 -21.10
C ILE A 257 35.42 25.66 -21.87
N THR A 258 34.15 26.06 -22.02
CA THR A 258 33.78 27.29 -22.73
C THR A 258 34.28 28.53 -22.01
N ARG A 259 34.14 28.55 -20.67
CA ARG A 259 34.65 29.67 -19.83
C ARG A 259 36.19 29.83 -19.92
N LYS A 260 36.91 28.71 -19.98
CA LYS A 260 38.38 28.76 -20.15
C LYS A 260 38.77 29.37 -21.49
N LYS A 261 38.13 28.96 -22.60
CA LYS A 261 38.36 29.53 -23.93
C LYS A 261 38.05 31.02 -24.02
N SER A 262 37.01 31.51 -23.34
CA SER A 262 36.65 32.94 -23.31
C SER A 262 37.58 33.80 -22.45
N ARG A 263 38.48 33.22 -21.67
CA ARG A 263 39.49 33.94 -20.89
C ARG A 263 40.85 33.99 -21.54
N GLU A 264 41.08 33.13 -22.53
CA GLU A 264 42.36 33.00 -23.25
C GLU A 264 42.34 33.69 -24.63
N GLY A 265 41.18 34.20 -25.10
CA GLY A 265 41.00 35.02 -26.27
C GLY A 265 40.53 36.43 -25.93
#